data_adaef91dd732f45b007cf5125b9c2fed
#
_entry.id   adaef91dd732f45b007cf5125b9c2fed
#
_cell.length_a   1.000
_cell.length_b   1.000
_cell.length_c   1.000
_cell.angle_alpha   90.00
_cell.angle_beta   90.00
_cell.angle_gamma   90.00
#
_symmetry.space_group_name_H-M   'P 1'
#
loop_
_entity.id
_entity.type
_entity.pdbx_description
1 polymer ?
#
loop_
_entity_poly.entity_id
_entity_poly.type
_entity_poly.pdbx_seq_one_letter_code
_entity_poly.pdbx_strand_id
1 'polypeptide(L)'
;MSKLLLIIEREYMSIAGRKSFLVMTLLIPVLMVLLMFLPSWLAEINKTSTTEKTAITVIDETGQLAKAFASNEIYDIVPLKGEPGKTNPKQFFKDGPSNMEALVVIPAHVLDSAQVNVYSSNTLNAGIMKYIEECLADTLTTMKLQQQGIAG
;
A
#
# COMPACT_ATOMS: atom_id res chain seq x y z
N MET A 1 60.48 -3.14 -28.35
CA MET A 1 59.54 -3.10 -27.21
C MET A 1 60.18 -2.31 -26.08
N SER A 2 59.49 -1.28 -25.58
CA SER A 2 60.13 -0.43 -24.57
C SER A 2 60.16 -1.16 -23.22
N LYS A 3 61.26 -1.05 -22.51
CA LYS A 3 61.50 -1.65 -21.18
C LYS A 3 60.36 -1.29 -20.17
N LEU A 4 59.73 -0.16 -20.38
CA LEU A 4 58.57 0.32 -19.64
C LEU A 4 57.33 -0.62 -19.77
N LEU A 5 57.06 -1.12 -20.96
CA LEU A 5 55.93 -2.01 -21.25
C LEU A 5 56.09 -3.35 -20.52
N LEU A 6 57.29 -3.88 -20.44
CA LEU A 6 57.62 -5.11 -19.72
C LEU A 6 57.43 -4.96 -18.20
N ILE A 7 57.75 -3.79 -17.65
CA ILE A 7 57.57 -3.52 -16.20
C ILE A 7 56.07 -3.41 -15.87
N ILE A 8 55.33 -2.68 -16.70
CA ILE A 8 53.87 -2.52 -16.53
C ILE A 8 53.13 -3.87 -16.62
N GLU A 9 53.49 -4.69 -17.63
CA GLU A 9 52.92 -6.02 -17.78
C GLU A 9 53.18 -6.93 -16.61
N ARG A 10 54.39 -6.92 -16.06
CA ARG A 10 54.76 -7.70 -14.89
C ARG A 10 54.01 -7.24 -13.62
N GLU A 11 53.93 -5.93 -13.43
CA GLU A 11 53.22 -5.36 -12.27
C GLU A 11 51.72 -5.63 -12.37
N TYR A 12 51.13 -5.44 -13.57
CA TYR A 12 49.71 -5.71 -13.84
C TYR A 12 49.39 -7.18 -13.58
N MET A 13 50.15 -8.12 -14.11
CA MET A 13 49.98 -9.55 -13.88
C MET A 13 50.15 -9.94 -12.43
N SER A 14 51.02 -9.27 -11.68
CA SER A 14 51.21 -9.53 -10.24
C SER A 14 49.98 -9.12 -9.40
N ILE A 15 49.25 -8.09 -9.82
CA ILE A 15 48.05 -7.61 -9.13
C ILE A 15 46.83 -8.31 -9.65
N ALA A 16 46.65 -8.37 -10.96
CA ALA A 16 45.50 -8.98 -11.61
C ALA A 16 45.44 -10.51 -11.45
N GLY A 17 46.60 -11.16 -11.31
CA GLY A 17 46.70 -12.61 -11.07
C GLY A 17 46.37 -13.05 -9.65
N ARG A 18 46.17 -12.13 -8.71
CA ARG A 18 45.72 -12.50 -7.36
C ARG A 18 44.24 -12.91 -7.39
N LYS A 19 43.97 -14.12 -6.95
CA LYS A 19 42.59 -14.65 -6.86
C LYS A 19 41.64 -13.69 -6.13
N SER A 20 42.13 -13.01 -5.09
CA SER A 20 41.37 -12.02 -4.36
C SER A 20 40.97 -10.81 -5.19
N PHE A 21 41.85 -10.33 -6.09
CA PHE A 21 41.54 -9.21 -6.98
C PHE A 21 40.47 -9.58 -7.99
N LEU A 22 40.60 -10.75 -8.63
CA LEU A 22 39.61 -11.25 -9.59
C LEU A 22 38.23 -11.47 -8.94
N VAL A 23 38.22 -12.06 -7.75
CA VAL A 23 36.99 -12.28 -7.00
C VAL A 23 36.30 -10.95 -6.66
N MET A 24 37.07 -9.99 -6.11
CA MET A 24 36.50 -8.67 -5.76
C MET A 24 36.03 -7.90 -6.98
N THR A 25 36.79 -7.91 -8.06
CA THR A 25 36.45 -7.17 -9.29
C THR A 25 35.21 -7.73 -9.97
N LEU A 26 34.97 -9.05 -9.88
CA LEU A 26 33.79 -9.69 -10.40
C LEU A 26 32.62 -9.64 -9.43
N LEU A 27 32.88 -9.75 -8.14
CA LEU A 27 31.86 -9.80 -7.10
C LEU A 27 31.11 -8.47 -6.98
N ILE A 28 31.80 -7.33 -7.07
CA ILE A 28 31.19 -6.00 -6.90
C ILE A 28 30.08 -5.74 -7.93
N PRO A 29 30.31 -5.87 -9.25
CA PRO A 29 29.24 -5.66 -10.23
C PRO A 29 28.13 -6.68 -10.10
N VAL A 30 28.42 -7.94 -9.77
CA VAL A 30 27.39 -8.97 -9.55
C VAL A 30 26.54 -8.61 -8.33
N LEU A 31 27.17 -8.18 -7.23
CA LEU A 31 26.46 -7.74 -6.03
C LEU A 31 25.59 -6.51 -6.30
N MET A 32 26.06 -5.57 -7.13
CA MET A 32 25.32 -4.36 -7.50
C MET A 32 24.07 -4.71 -8.31
N VAL A 33 24.18 -5.62 -9.26
CA VAL A 33 23.04 -6.13 -10.03
C VAL A 33 22.07 -6.86 -9.09
N LEU A 34 22.57 -7.71 -8.21
CA LEU A 34 21.74 -8.43 -7.25
C LEU A 34 20.95 -7.45 -6.34
N LEU A 35 21.61 -6.43 -5.79
CA LEU A 35 20.97 -5.41 -4.96
C LEU A 35 19.92 -4.59 -5.72
N MET A 36 20.11 -4.39 -7.02
CA MET A 36 19.13 -3.68 -7.86
C MET A 36 17.85 -4.50 -8.09
N PHE A 37 17.99 -5.82 -8.25
CA PHE A 37 16.86 -6.71 -8.49
C PHE A 37 16.19 -7.22 -7.21
N LEU A 38 16.89 -7.21 -6.08
CA LEU A 38 16.40 -7.74 -4.80
C LEU A 38 15.09 -7.09 -4.33
N PRO A 39 14.92 -5.74 -4.36
CA PRO A 39 13.68 -5.11 -3.94
C PRO A 39 12.49 -5.49 -4.81
N SER A 40 12.70 -5.60 -6.13
CA SER A 40 11.64 -6.00 -7.07
C SER A 40 11.22 -7.45 -6.85
N TRP A 41 12.18 -8.34 -6.62
CA TRP A 41 11.92 -9.75 -6.34
C TRP A 41 11.24 -9.95 -4.99
N LEU A 42 11.65 -9.20 -3.95
CA LEU A 42 11.01 -9.22 -2.64
C LEU A 42 9.57 -8.70 -2.71
N ALA A 43 9.33 -7.66 -3.51
CA ALA A 43 7.98 -7.12 -3.74
C ALA A 43 7.06 -8.14 -4.43
N GLU A 44 7.59 -8.92 -5.38
CA GLU A 44 6.86 -9.99 -6.05
C GLU A 44 6.50 -11.14 -5.08
N ILE A 45 7.45 -11.59 -4.26
CA ILE A 45 7.20 -12.62 -3.23
C ILE A 45 6.16 -12.13 -2.21
N ASN A 46 6.22 -10.88 -1.78
CA ASN A 46 5.24 -10.31 -0.88
C ASN A 46 3.85 -10.21 -1.52
N LYS A 47 3.75 -9.94 -2.83
CA LYS A 47 2.46 -9.99 -3.55
C LYS A 47 1.88 -11.39 -3.61
N THR A 48 2.72 -12.41 -3.77
CA THR A 48 2.27 -13.82 -3.84
C THR A 48 1.80 -14.33 -2.47
N SER A 49 2.28 -13.74 -1.38
CA SER A 49 1.86 -14.11 -0.02
C SER A 49 0.54 -13.46 0.41
N THR A 50 0.01 -12.49 -0.36
CA THR A 50 -1.22 -11.79 -0.02
C THR A 50 -2.26 -12.02 -1.11
N THR A 51 -2.69 -13.28 -1.29
CA THR A 51 -3.92 -13.60 -2.05
C THR A 51 -5.18 -13.25 -1.23
N GLU A 52 -5.03 -12.87 0.03
CA GLU A 52 -6.12 -12.34 0.82
C GLU A 52 -6.25 -10.84 0.56
N LYS A 53 -7.36 -10.46 -0.05
CA LYS A 53 -7.72 -9.05 -0.22
C LYS A 53 -7.73 -8.38 1.15
N THR A 54 -7.19 -7.18 1.23
CA THR A 54 -7.26 -6.39 2.46
C THR A 54 -8.71 -6.05 2.76
N ALA A 55 -9.22 -6.49 3.91
CA ALA A 55 -10.58 -6.21 4.31
C ALA A 55 -10.68 -4.79 4.89
N ILE A 56 -11.57 -3.99 4.32
CA ILE A 56 -11.96 -2.67 4.82
C ILE A 56 -13.41 -2.77 5.28
N THR A 57 -13.63 -2.59 6.55
CA THR A 57 -14.99 -2.59 7.10
C THR A 57 -15.54 -1.17 7.05
N VAL A 58 -16.72 -1.00 6.45
CA VAL A 58 -17.40 0.30 6.34
C VAL A 58 -18.67 0.27 7.16
N ILE A 59 -18.73 1.13 8.19
CA ILE A 59 -19.94 1.35 8.98
C ILE A 59 -20.59 2.65 8.52
N ASP A 60 -21.75 2.53 7.93
CA ASP A 60 -22.50 3.65 7.38
C ASP A 60 -23.74 3.93 8.22
N GLU A 61 -23.70 5.02 8.96
CA GLU A 61 -24.82 5.49 9.78
C GLU A 61 -25.89 6.22 8.93
N THR A 62 -25.55 6.62 7.68
CA THR A 62 -26.48 7.27 6.75
C THR A 62 -27.34 6.26 5.99
N GLY A 63 -26.84 5.02 5.85
CA GLY A 63 -27.47 3.93 5.09
C GLY A 63 -27.44 4.10 3.56
N GLN A 64 -26.75 5.12 3.04
CA GLN A 64 -26.71 5.45 1.61
C GLN A 64 -25.30 5.41 1.02
N LEU A 65 -24.28 5.68 1.84
CA LEU A 65 -22.90 5.86 1.41
C LEU A 65 -22.11 4.55 1.35
N ALA A 66 -22.53 3.50 2.02
CA ALA A 66 -21.87 2.19 1.94
C ALA A 66 -21.82 1.65 0.50
N LYS A 67 -22.77 2.02 -0.35
CA LYS A 67 -22.83 1.63 -1.76
C LYS A 67 -21.75 2.27 -2.62
N ALA A 68 -21.14 3.36 -2.17
CA ALA A 68 -20.02 4.03 -2.83
C ALA A 68 -18.75 3.19 -2.81
N PHE A 69 -18.64 2.31 -1.82
CA PHE A 69 -17.50 1.45 -1.65
C PHE A 69 -17.73 0.12 -2.35
N ALA A 70 -17.02 -0.12 -3.45
CA ALA A 70 -17.07 -1.37 -4.19
C ALA A 70 -15.81 -2.18 -3.92
N SER A 71 -15.95 -3.48 -3.65
CA SER A 71 -14.79 -4.38 -3.60
C SER A 71 -14.07 -4.39 -4.95
N ASN A 72 -12.74 -4.39 -4.92
CA ASN A 72 -11.89 -4.47 -6.11
C ASN A 72 -10.88 -5.61 -5.99
N GLU A 73 -9.87 -5.64 -6.84
CA GLU A 73 -8.85 -6.70 -6.84
C GLU A 73 -7.96 -6.67 -5.58
N ILE A 74 -7.84 -5.50 -4.92
CA ILE A 74 -6.94 -5.26 -3.78
C ILE A 74 -7.71 -5.23 -2.47
N TYR A 75 -8.90 -4.62 -2.48
CA TYR A 75 -9.70 -4.37 -1.28
C TYR A 75 -11.01 -5.14 -1.32
N ASP A 76 -11.31 -5.80 -0.20
CA ASP A 76 -12.60 -6.42 0.05
C ASP A 76 -13.39 -5.55 1.03
N ILE A 77 -14.54 -5.07 0.59
CA ILE A 77 -15.37 -4.14 1.36
C ILE A 77 -16.46 -4.91 2.09
N VAL A 78 -16.44 -4.82 3.39
CA VAL A 78 -17.47 -5.43 4.25
C VAL A 78 -18.37 -4.34 4.82
N PRO A 79 -19.53 -4.09 4.20
CA PRO A 79 -20.47 -3.10 4.71
C PRO A 79 -21.18 -3.63 5.95
N LEU A 80 -21.15 -2.86 7.02
CA LEU A 80 -21.89 -3.12 8.26
C LEU A 80 -22.89 -2.00 8.51
N LYS A 81 -24.10 -2.37 8.92
CA LYS A 81 -25.06 -1.38 9.41
C LYS A 81 -24.65 -0.98 10.83
N GLY A 82 -24.26 0.28 10.99
CA GLY A 82 -23.91 0.85 12.29
C GLY A 82 -25.12 1.45 12.99
N GLU A 83 -25.18 1.29 14.32
CA GLU A 83 -26.06 2.11 15.15
C GLU A 83 -25.29 3.38 15.54
N PRO A 84 -25.89 4.58 15.35
CA PRO A 84 -25.22 5.85 15.65
C PRO A 84 -24.67 5.89 17.08
N GLY A 85 -23.39 6.20 17.21
CA GLY A 85 -22.75 6.40 18.52
C GLY A 85 -22.43 5.14 19.34
N LYS A 86 -22.71 3.94 18.86
CA LYS A 86 -22.43 2.67 19.58
C LYS A 86 -21.19 1.94 19.08
N THR A 87 -20.54 2.43 18.07
CA THR A 87 -19.39 1.75 17.45
C THR A 87 -18.13 1.91 18.32
N ASN A 88 -17.65 0.82 18.92
CA ASN A 88 -16.37 0.79 19.59
C ASN A 88 -15.30 0.24 18.64
N PRO A 89 -14.42 1.08 18.05
CA PRO A 89 -13.45 0.66 17.05
C PRO A 89 -12.51 -0.45 17.55
N LYS A 90 -12.13 -0.40 18.83
CA LYS A 90 -11.20 -1.39 19.42
C LYS A 90 -11.79 -2.81 19.46
N GLN A 91 -13.09 -2.92 19.62
CA GLN A 91 -13.78 -4.19 19.66
C GLN A 91 -13.86 -4.81 18.27
N PHE A 92 -14.08 -3.99 17.25
CA PHE A 92 -14.10 -4.45 15.86
C PHE A 92 -12.77 -5.05 15.39
N PHE A 93 -11.64 -4.47 15.78
CA PHE A 93 -10.33 -5.05 15.47
C PHE A 93 -10.02 -6.33 16.24
N LYS A 94 -10.68 -6.56 17.37
CA LYS A 94 -10.50 -7.77 18.16
C LYS A 94 -11.36 -8.94 17.68
N ASP A 95 -12.59 -8.65 17.27
CA ASP A 95 -13.61 -9.65 16.94
C ASP A 95 -13.82 -9.78 15.39
N GLY A 96 -13.20 -8.90 14.60
CA GLY A 96 -13.29 -8.86 13.13
C GLY A 96 -12.40 -9.86 12.41
N PRO A 97 -12.48 -9.89 11.09
CA PRO A 97 -11.62 -10.75 10.26
C PRO A 97 -10.14 -10.44 10.50
N SER A 98 -9.30 -11.48 10.50
CA SER A 98 -7.85 -11.34 10.75
C SER A 98 -7.12 -10.51 9.69
N ASN A 99 -7.69 -10.35 8.51
CA ASN A 99 -7.20 -9.53 7.40
C ASN A 99 -7.77 -8.10 7.37
N MET A 100 -8.51 -7.69 8.44
CA MET A 100 -9.07 -6.34 8.54
C MET A 100 -7.97 -5.32 8.85
N GLU A 101 -7.72 -4.40 7.92
CA GLU A 101 -6.69 -3.39 8.06
C GLU A 101 -7.26 -2.01 8.41
N ALA A 102 -8.48 -1.72 7.96
CA ALA A 102 -9.13 -0.44 8.23
C ALA A 102 -10.61 -0.57 8.56
N LEU A 103 -11.08 0.29 9.43
CA LEU A 103 -12.48 0.50 9.78
C LEU A 103 -12.86 1.94 9.44
N VAL A 104 -13.79 2.12 8.54
CA VAL A 104 -14.32 3.41 8.11
C VAL A 104 -15.69 3.61 8.76
N VAL A 105 -15.85 4.67 9.55
CA VAL A 105 -17.12 5.03 10.17
C VAL A 105 -17.62 6.33 9.54
N ILE A 106 -18.74 6.25 8.86
CA ILE A 106 -19.41 7.36 8.20
C ILE A 106 -20.56 7.83 9.09
N PRO A 107 -20.42 8.98 9.78
CA PRO A 107 -21.43 9.48 10.67
C PRO A 107 -22.66 9.99 9.93
N ALA A 108 -23.81 9.99 10.59
CA ALA A 108 -25.09 10.44 10.00
C ALA A 108 -25.03 11.91 9.49
N HIS A 109 -24.18 12.75 10.10
CA HIS A 109 -24.01 14.17 9.74
C HIS A 109 -22.86 14.42 8.74
N VAL A 110 -22.40 13.40 8.02
CA VAL A 110 -21.27 13.51 7.08
C VAL A 110 -21.53 14.53 5.96
N LEU A 111 -22.78 14.73 5.55
CA LEU A 111 -23.13 15.70 4.50
C LEU A 111 -22.87 17.15 4.92
N ASP A 112 -23.00 17.44 6.21
CA ASP A 112 -22.76 18.77 6.78
C ASP A 112 -21.30 18.99 7.16
N SER A 113 -20.68 17.99 7.83
CA SER A 113 -19.32 18.09 8.36
C SER A 113 -18.23 17.71 7.35
N ALA A 114 -18.56 16.88 6.35
CA ALA A 114 -17.62 16.25 5.42
C ALA A 114 -16.49 15.49 6.14
N GLN A 115 -16.76 14.97 7.35
CA GLN A 115 -15.79 14.25 8.16
C GLN A 115 -16.17 12.78 8.25
N VAL A 116 -15.17 11.92 8.04
CA VAL A 116 -15.28 10.47 8.17
C VAL A 116 -14.16 10.01 9.11
N ASN A 117 -14.48 9.10 10.01
CA ASN A 117 -13.51 8.56 10.94
C ASN A 117 -12.92 7.26 10.36
N VAL A 118 -11.60 7.22 10.23
CA VAL A 118 -10.89 6.03 9.78
C VAL A 118 -10.02 5.53 10.92
N TYR A 119 -10.20 4.27 11.29
CA TYR A 119 -9.44 3.60 12.31
C TYR A 119 -8.63 2.47 11.68
N SER A 120 -7.42 2.22 12.17
CA SER A 120 -6.57 1.12 11.74
C SER A 120 -5.90 0.47 12.94
N SER A 121 -5.63 -0.82 12.85
CA SER A 121 -4.85 -1.55 13.85
C SER A 121 -3.35 -1.25 13.75
N ASN A 122 -2.89 -0.87 12.56
CA ASN A 122 -1.50 -0.55 12.23
C ASN A 122 -1.40 0.84 11.57
N THR A 123 -0.20 1.19 11.10
CA THR A 123 -0.02 2.41 10.31
C THR A 123 -0.87 2.34 9.05
N LEU A 124 -1.76 3.31 8.87
CA LEU A 124 -2.66 3.38 7.71
C LEU A 124 -1.84 3.49 6.42
N ASN A 125 -2.10 2.58 5.49
CA ASN A 125 -1.47 2.60 4.19
C ASN A 125 -2.01 3.78 3.36
N ALA A 126 -1.11 4.54 2.72
CA ALA A 126 -1.49 5.65 1.84
C ALA A 126 -2.44 5.24 0.70
N GLY A 127 -2.34 3.99 0.22
CA GLY A 127 -3.24 3.44 -0.79
C GLY A 127 -4.68 3.29 -0.29
N ILE A 128 -4.87 2.87 0.96
CA ILE A 128 -6.19 2.76 1.59
C ILE A 128 -6.82 4.15 1.76
N MET A 129 -6.03 5.13 2.25
CA MET A 129 -6.51 6.50 2.40
C MET A 129 -6.98 7.09 1.08
N LYS A 130 -6.16 6.96 0.04
CA LYS A 130 -6.49 7.45 -1.31
C LYS A 130 -7.76 6.80 -1.84
N TYR A 131 -7.92 5.48 -1.67
CA TYR A 131 -9.11 4.76 -2.09
C TYR A 131 -10.38 5.26 -1.37
N ILE A 132 -10.30 5.46 -0.04
CA ILE A 132 -11.41 5.98 0.76
C ILE A 132 -11.78 7.39 0.31
N GLU A 133 -10.78 8.26 0.10
CA GLU A 133 -11.00 9.64 -0.37
C GLU A 133 -11.66 9.69 -1.74
N GLU A 134 -11.22 8.87 -2.70
CA GLU A 134 -11.80 8.78 -4.04
C GLU A 134 -13.26 8.33 -4.00
N CYS A 135 -13.57 7.27 -3.25
CA CYS A 135 -14.94 6.76 -3.12
C CYS A 135 -15.88 7.80 -2.47
N LEU A 136 -15.41 8.50 -1.45
CA LEU A 136 -16.21 9.50 -0.74
C LEU A 136 -16.40 10.79 -1.52
N ALA A 137 -15.34 11.31 -2.16
CA ALA A 137 -15.39 12.57 -2.90
C ALA A 137 -16.44 12.54 -4.01
N ASP A 138 -16.45 11.45 -4.79
CA ASP A 138 -17.39 11.28 -5.91
C ASP A 138 -18.82 11.21 -5.42
N THR A 139 -19.07 10.42 -4.38
CA THR A 139 -20.41 10.20 -3.84
C THR A 139 -20.96 11.41 -3.10
N LEU A 140 -20.14 12.04 -2.26
CA LEU A 140 -20.54 13.26 -1.54
C LEU A 140 -20.83 14.43 -2.50
N THR A 141 -20.04 14.55 -3.56
CA THR A 141 -20.29 15.56 -4.60
C THR A 141 -21.61 15.32 -5.29
N THR A 142 -21.89 14.08 -5.70
CA THR A 142 -23.15 13.72 -6.34
C THR A 142 -24.35 13.97 -5.42
N MET A 143 -24.26 13.57 -4.16
CA MET A 143 -25.33 13.78 -3.18
C MET A 143 -25.58 15.26 -2.89
N LYS A 144 -24.54 16.08 -2.77
CA LYS A 144 -24.68 17.54 -2.58
C LYS A 144 -25.35 18.20 -3.79
N LEU A 145 -24.99 17.78 -5.01
CA LEU A 145 -25.62 18.29 -6.22
C LEU A 145 -27.12 17.91 -6.30
N GLN A 146 -27.47 16.68 -5.92
CA GLN A 146 -28.86 16.24 -5.84
C GLN A 146 -29.66 17.02 -4.79
N GLN A 147 -29.06 17.27 -3.63
CA GLN A 147 -29.70 18.05 -2.57
C GLN A 147 -29.91 19.53 -2.95
N GLN A 148 -29.04 20.07 -3.79
CA GLN A 148 -29.15 21.43 -4.30
C GLN A 148 -30.07 21.54 -5.55
N GLY A 149 -30.66 20.43 -6.02
CA GLY A 149 -31.54 20.45 -7.18
C GLY A 149 -30.85 20.70 -8.52
N ILE A 150 -29.52 20.55 -8.59
CA ILE A 150 -28.70 20.83 -9.79
C ILE A 150 -28.48 19.58 -10.63
N ALA A 151 -28.77 18.39 -10.09
CA ALA A 151 -28.69 17.14 -10.83
C ALA A 151 -30.02 16.89 -11.55
N GLY A 152 -30.07 17.29 -12.83
CA GLY A 152 -31.06 16.91 -13.80
C GLY A 152 -30.51 15.87 -14.77
#